data_dc5e161cc4b875771cb3e815f6298269
#
_entry.id   dc5e161cc4b875771cb3e815f6298269
#
_cell.length_a   1.000
_cell.length_b   1.000
_cell.length_c   1.000
_cell.angle_alpha   90.00
_cell.angle_beta   90.00
_cell.angle_gamma   90.00
#
_symmetry.space_group_name_H-M   'P 1'
#
loop_
_entity.id
_entity.type
_entity.pdbx_description
1 polymer ?
#
loop_
_entity_poly.entity_id
_entity_poly.type
_entity_poly.pdbx_seq_one_letter_code
_entity_poly.pdbx_strand_id
1 'polypeptide(L)'
;MNDIAIDKEHLHYLEQLSEMYPTIGKASSEIINLQAILNLPKGTEHFVSDVHGEYEAFSHVLKNGSGAVRKKIDDVFGLAMNKADKAALATLIYYPREKMELIKQDEPDMDSWYKTTLYKLIEVCKTVSSKYTRSKVRKALPEEYAYVIEELITEKPEVLNKEAYYESIINTTVELGTAEEFIVVLSELIQRLAVDHLHVLGDIYDRGAGPHLIMDRLCRYHSLDIQWGNHDIISVSYTHLRAHETSAHL
;
A
#
# COMPACT_ATOMS: atom_id res chain seq x y z
N MET A 1 -11.11 33.96 34.94
CA MET A 1 -10.51 32.61 34.79
C MET A 1 -11.52 31.67 35.42
N ASN A 2 -12.19 30.86 34.59
CA ASN A 2 -13.08 29.83 35.10
C ASN A 2 -12.23 28.71 35.69
N ASP A 3 -12.30 28.49 36.98
CA ASP A 3 -11.72 27.29 37.60
C ASP A 3 -12.45 26.06 37.04
N ILE A 4 -11.79 25.37 36.10
CA ILE A 4 -12.25 24.08 35.64
C ILE A 4 -11.94 23.10 36.77
N ALA A 5 -12.98 22.64 37.49
CA ALA A 5 -12.84 21.57 38.48
C ALA A 5 -12.42 20.29 37.75
N ILE A 6 -11.15 19.95 37.82
CA ILE A 6 -10.61 18.71 37.26
C ILE A 6 -10.91 17.59 38.25
N ASP A 7 -11.72 16.60 37.86
CA ASP A 7 -11.94 15.39 38.64
C ASP A 7 -10.71 14.46 38.61
N LYS A 8 -10.69 13.43 39.47
CA LYS A 8 -9.54 12.52 39.58
C LYS A 8 -9.28 11.73 38.32
N GLU A 9 -10.30 11.39 37.56
CA GLU A 9 -10.21 10.60 36.34
C GLU A 9 -9.60 11.46 35.21
N HIS A 10 -10.04 12.71 35.13
CA HIS A 10 -9.51 13.70 34.21
C HIS A 10 -8.04 14.05 34.52
N LEU A 11 -7.70 14.15 35.81
CA LEU A 11 -6.32 14.40 36.24
C LEU A 11 -5.40 13.26 35.82
N HIS A 12 -5.79 12.01 36.05
CA HIS A 12 -5.03 10.84 35.65
C HIS A 12 -4.82 10.77 34.12
N TYR A 13 -5.84 11.07 33.34
CA TYR A 13 -5.72 11.18 31.89
C TYR A 13 -4.71 12.27 31.46
N LEU A 14 -4.75 13.44 32.09
CA LEU A 14 -3.78 14.51 31.79
C LEU A 14 -2.36 14.15 32.23
N GLU A 15 -2.17 13.38 33.30
CA GLU A 15 -0.86 12.86 33.71
C GLU A 15 -0.29 11.91 32.62
N GLN A 16 -1.09 10.99 32.11
CA GLN A 16 -0.67 10.11 31.01
C GLN A 16 -0.32 10.89 29.74
N LEU A 17 -1.13 11.91 29.40
CA LEU A 17 -0.80 12.79 28.26
C LEU A 17 0.50 13.55 28.50
N SER A 18 0.81 13.96 29.72
CA SER A 18 2.04 14.69 30.03
C SER A 18 3.31 13.85 29.89
N GLU A 19 3.22 12.52 30.02
CA GLU A 19 4.32 11.62 29.74
C GLU A 19 4.67 11.60 28.24
N MET A 20 3.64 11.60 27.38
CA MET A 20 3.82 11.63 25.91
C MET A 20 4.21 13.02 25.41
N TYR A 21 3.63 14.07 26.00
CA TYR A 21 3.81 15.47 25.60
C TYR A 21 4.31 16.34 26.76
N PRO A 22 5.56 16.13 27.23
CA PRO A 22 6.08 16.72 28.48
C PRO A 22 6.29 18.24 28.41
N THR A 23 6.12 18.87 27.25
CA THR A 23 6.23 20.32 27.09
C THR A 23 5.10 20.89 26.25
N ILE A 24 4.75 22.16 26.52
CA ILE A 24 3.76 22.90 25.73
C ILE A 24 4.12 22.86 24.24
N GLY A 25 5.41 23.03 23.91
CA GLY A 25 5.89 22.98 22.52
C GLY A 25 5.60 21.63 21.83
N LYS A 26 5.84 20.51 22.54
CA LYS A 26 5.52 19.16 22.00
C LYS A 26 4.01 18.96 21.85
N ALA A 27 3.22 19.34 22.82
CA ALA A 27 1.76 19.25 22.75
C ALA A 27 1.19 20.12 21.62
N SER A 28 1.63 21.36 21.50
CA SER A 28 1.22 22.27 20.43
C SER A 28 1.62 21.75 19.04
N SER A 29 2.82 21.21 18.90
CA SER A 29 3.28 20.62 17.64
C SER A 29 2.40 19.44 17.23
N GLU A 30 2.04 18.57 18.16
CA GLU A 30 1.15 17.44 17.89
C GLU A 30 -0.28 17.89 17.54
N ILE A 31 -0.83 18.88 18.25
CA ILE A 31 -2.15 19.45 17.91
C ILE A 31 -2.15 20.01 16.49
N ILE A 32 -1.09 20.76 16.11
CA ILE A 32 -0.96 21.29 14.76
C ILE A 32 -0.88 20.17 13.72
N ASN A 33 -0.10 19.12 14.01
CA ASN A 33 0.05 17.95 13.14
C ASN A 33 -1.29 17.22 12.95
N LEU A 34 -1.99 16.93 14.05
CA LEU A 34 -3.30 16.25 14.00
C LEU A 34 -4.35 17.10 13.27
N GLN A 35 -4.38 18.41 13.53
CA GLN A 35 -5.29 19.32 12.82
C GLN A 35 -4.99 19.37 11.31
N ALA A 36 -3.72 19.34 10.92
CA ALA A 36 -3.34 19.27 9.51
C ALA A 36 -3.77 17.94 8.88
N ILE A 37 -3.58 16.82 9.58
CA ILE A 37 -3.98 15.48 9.13
C ILE A 37 -5.49 15.40 8.86
N LEU A 38 -6.33 16.03 9.70
CA LEU A 38 -7.78 16.06 9.51
C LEU A 38 -8.22 16.74 8.20
N ASN A 39 -7.36 17.57 7.61
CA ASN A 39 -7.61 18.26 6.35
C ASN A 39 -6.98 17.55 5.13
N LEU A 40 -6.31 16.42 5.32
CA LEU A 40 -5.81 15.62 4.20
C LEU A 40 -6.96 14.98 3.42
N PRO A 41 -6.77 14.75 2.11
CA PRO A 41 -7.70 13.92 1.36
C PRO A 41 -7.89 12.57 2.02
N LYS A 42 -9.14 12.07 2.05
CA LYS A 42 -9.40 10.73 2.59
C LYS A 42 -8.65 9.67 1.80
N GLY A 43 -8.16 8.67 2.51
CA GLY A 43 -7.58 7.47 1.93
C GLY A 43 -8.60 6.69 1.09
N THR A 44 -8.10 5.78 0.28
CA THR A 44 -8.96 4.85 -0.46
C THR A 44 -9.25 3.65 0.42
N GLU A 45 -10.50 3.46 0.80
CA GLU A 45 -10.99 2.28 1.49
C GLU A 45 -11.46 1.25 0.46
N HIS A 46 -11.09 0.00 0.66
CA HIS A 46 -11.39 -1.09 -0.23
C HIS A 46 -12.22 -2.14 0.51
N PHE A 47 -13.41 -2.44 0.01
CA PHE A 47 -14.34 -3.40 0.60
C PHE A 47 -14.37 -4.66 -0.27
N VAL A 48 -14.18 -5.82 0.34
CA VAL A 48 -14.19 -7.13 -0.33
C VAL A 48 -15.05 -8.09 0.47
N SER A 49 -15.95 -8.82 -0.20
CA SER A 49 -16.79 -9.86 0.38
C SER A 49 -16.75 -11.13 -0.46
N ASP A 50 -17.30 -12.22 0.05
CA ASP A 50 -17.56 -13.46 -0.69
C ASP A 50 -16.31 -14.04 -1.38
N VAL A 51 -15.20 -14.08 -0.65
CA VAL A 51 -13.89 -14.51 -1.18
C VAL A 51 -13.84 -16.02 -1.42
N HIS A 52 -14.52 -16.81 -0.55
CA HIS A 52 -14.78 -18.24 -0.69
C HIS A 52 -13.56 -19.10 -1.07
N GLY A 53 -12.37 -18.78 -0.53
CA GLY A 53 -11.16 -19.55 -0.80
C GLY A 53 -10.56 -19.38 -2.20
N GLU A 54 -11.08 -18.45 -3.02
CA GLU A 54 -10.62 -18.18 -4.38
C GLU A 54 -9.38 -17.27 -4.38
N TYR A 55 -8.23 -17.82 -3.98
CA TYR A 55 -7.00 -17.07 -3.73
C TYR A 55 -6.52 -16.25 -4.93
N GLU A 56 -6.53 -16.80 -6.14
CA GLU A 56 -6.02 -16.13 -7.34
C GLU A 56 -6.86 -14.89 -7.68
N ALA A 57 -8.19 -15.02 -7.66
CA ALA A 57 -9.10 -13.92 -7.89
C ALA A 57 -8.95 -12.84 -6.80
N PHE A 58 -8.91 -13.25 -5.54
CA PHE A 58 -8.69 -12.36 -4.40
C PHE A 58 -7.35 -11.61 -4.50
N SER A 59 -6.26 -12.34 -4.79
CA SER A 59 -4.93 -11.75 -4.95
C SER A 59 -4.89 -10.72 -6.08
N HIS A 60 -5.56 -11.02 -7.22
CA HIS A 60 -5.68 -10.07 -8.32
C HIS A 60 -6.45 -8.80 -7.92
N VAL A 61 -7.55 -8.94 -7.19
CA VAL A 61 -8.36 -7.81 -6.69
C VAL A 61 -7.53 -6.93 -5.74
N LEU A 62 -6.73 -7.52 -4.86
CA LEU A 62 -5.83 -6.75 -3.99
C LEU A 62 -4.76 -5.99 -4.77
N LYS A 63 -4.13 -6.64 -5.76
CA LYS A 63 -3.07 -6.02 -6.58
C LYS A 63 -3.57 -4.83 -7.39
N ASN A 64 -4.80 -4.90 -7.92
CA ASN A 64 -5.37 -3.83 -8.72
C ASN A 64 -6.16 -2.78 -7.91
N GLY A 65 -6.44 -3.07 -6.62
CA GLY A 65 -7.21 -2.22 -5.73
C GLY A 65 -8.60 -1.90 -6.27
N SER A 66 -9.30 -2.90 -6.85
CA SER A 66 -10.59 -2.74 -7.54
C SER A 66 -10.58 -1.61 -8.59
N GLY A 67 -9.48 -1.48 -9.31
CA GLY A 67 -9.29 -0.46 -10.35
C GLY A 67 -8.67 0.86 -9.86
N ALA A 68 -8.38 1.01 -8.57
CA ALA A 68 -7.77 2.22 -8.02
C ALA A 68 -6.41 2.54 -8.67
N VAL A 69 -5.57 1.53 -8.89
CA VAL A 69 -4.27 1.71 -9.57
C VAL A 69 -4.46 2.21 -11.00
N ARG A 70 -5.40 1.61 -11.75
CA ARG A 70 -5.69 2.02 -13.13
C ARG A 70 -6.19 3.46 -13.20
N LYS A 71 -7.05 3.85 -12.27
CA LYS A 71 -7.50 5.24 -12.15
C LYS A 71 -6.33 6.19 -11.93
N LYS A 72 -5.35 5.82 -11.09
CA LYS A 72 -4.16 6.66 -10.86
C LYS A 72 -3.29 6.80 -12.11
N ILE A 73 -3.13 5.74 -12.90
CA ILE A 73 -2.44 5.80 -14.20
C ILE A 73 -3.19 6.76 -15.15
N ASP A 74 -4.53 6.69 -15.17
CA ASP A 74 -5.34 7.60 -15.96
C ASP A 74 -5.23 9.06 -15.50
N ASP A 75 -5.22 9.30 -14.18
CA ASP A 75 -5.03 10.62 -13.59
C ASP A 75 -3.67 11.24 -13.97
N VAL A 76 -2.59 10.42 -14.01
CA VAL A 76 -1.22 10.86 -14.34
C VAL A 76 -1.06 11.16 -15.83
N PHE A 77 -1.45 10.22 -16.67
CA PHE A 77 -1.09 10.26 -18.08
C PHE A 77 -2.19 10.79 -19.00
N GLY A 78 -3.44 10.89 -18.53
CA GLY A 78 -4.55 11.49 -19.29
C GLY A 78 -4.57 11.05 -20.76
N LEU A 79 -4.54 12.02 -21.68
CA LEU A 79 -4.50 11.77 -23.12
C LEU A 79 -3.08 11.55 -23.68
N ALA A 80 -2.03 11.79 -22.86
CA ALA A 80 -0.63 11.63 -23.29
C ALA A 80 -0.22 10.15 -23.51
N MET A 81 -0.95 9.22 -22.91
CA MET A 81 -0.72 7.77 -23.06
C MET A 81 -1.97 7.08 -23.61
N ASN A 82 -1.82 6.24 -24.61
CA ASN A 82 -2.92 5.48 -25.19
C ASN A 82 -3.43 4.38 -24.24
N LYS A 83 -4.59 3.81 -24.53
CA LYS A 83 -5.23 2.78 -23.68
C LYS A 83 -4.41 1.49 -23.57
N ALA A 84 -3.71 1.09 -24.62
CA ALA A 84 -2.90 -0.13 -24.63
C ALA A 84 -1.69 0.01 -23.71
N ASP A 85 -0.97 1.13 -23.80
CA ASP A 85 0.20 1.41 -22.95
C ASP A 85 -0.18 1.56 -21.48
N LYS A 86 -1.33 2.20 -21.19
CA LYS A 86 -1.86 2.27 -19.81
C LYS A 86 -2.21 0.89 -19.26
N ALA A 87 -2.81 0.02 -20.08
CA ALA A 87 -3.13 -1.34 -19.69
C ALA A 87 -1.84 -2.17 -19.47
N ALA A 88 -0.82 -1.97 -20.31
CA ALA A 88 0.48 -2.61 -20.16
C ALA A 88 1.19 -2.17 -18.87
N LEU A 89 1.18 -0.87 -18.56
CA LEU A 89 1.74 -0.32 -17.32
C LEU A 89 0.97 -0.83 -16.09
N ALA A 90 -0.37 -0.89 -16.15
CA ALA A 90 -1.17 -1.45 -15.08
C ALA A 90 -0.85 -2.93 -14.83
N THR A 91 -0.72 -3.72 -15.90
CA THR A 91 -0.34 -5.13 -15.81
C THR A 91 1.06 -5.30 -15.21
N LEU A 92 2.00 -4.44 -15.57
CA LEU A 92 3.33 -4.42 -14.98
C LEU A 92 3.27 -4.14 -13.48
N ILE A 93 2.49 -3.15 -13.05
CA ILE A 93 2.31 -2.83 -11.63
C ILE A 93 1.68 -4.01 -10.87
N TYR A 94 0.72 -4.73 -11.47
CA TYR A 94 0.06 -5.88 -10.80
C TYR A 94 0.96 -7.11 -10.71
N TYR A 95 1.75 -7.36 -11.75
CA TYR A 95 2.56 -8.57 -11.95
C TYR A 95 3.94 -8.21 -12.49
N PRO A 96 4.77 -7.48 -11.71
CA PRO A 96 6.01 -6.93 -12.24
C PRO A 96 6.99 -7.99 -12.72
N ARG A 97 7.20 -9.06 -11.96
CA ARG A 97 8.16 -10.11 -12.30
C ARG A 97 7.72 -10.86 -13.57
N GLU A 98 6.48 -11.33 -13.57
CA GLU A 98 5.91 -12.11 -14.68
C GLU A 98 5.84 -11.26 -15.96
N LYS A 99 5.49 -9.99 -15.86
CA LYS A 99 5.40 -9.11 -17.02
C LYS A 99 6.78 -8.78 -17.58
N MET A 100 7.79 -8.56 -16.75
CA MET A 100 9.15 -8.31 -17.20
C MET A 100 9.75 -9.52 -17.95
N GLU A 101 9.51 -10.76 -17.48
CA GLU A 101 9.96 -11.97 -18.19
C GLU A 101 9.38 -12.08 -19.61
N LEU A 102 8.15 -11.65 -19.81
CA LEU A 102 7.55 -11.59 -21.14
C LEU A 102 8.18 -10.49 -22.00
N ILE A 103 8.43 -9.32 -21.43
CA ILE A 103 9.01 -8.19 -22.16
C ILE A 103 10.44 -8.50 -22.63
N LYS A 104 11.25 -9.15 -21.80
CA LYS A 104 12.62 -9.55 -22.14
C LYS A 104 12.71 -10.43 -23.40
N GLN A 105 11.63 -11.12 -23.76
CA GLN A 105 11.60 -11.98 -24.95
C GLN A 105 11.48 -11.17 -26.24
N ASP A 106 10.85 -10.01 -26.19
CA ASP A 106 10.46 -9.24 -27.37
C ASP A 106 11.18 -7.88 -27.46
N GLU A 107 11.68 -7.34 -26.34
CA GLU A 107 12.30 -6.00 -26.29
C GLU A 107 13.80 -6.07 -26.60
N PRO A 108 14.25 -5.45 -27.70
CA PRO A 108 15.65 -5.49 -28.08
C PRO A 108 16.55 -4.54 -27.28
N ASP A 109 16.00 -3.48 -26.69
CA ASP A 109 16.73 -2.47 -25.90
C ASP A 109 16.15 -2.36 -24.48
N MET A 110 16.53 -3.32 -23.65
CA MET A 110 16.06 -3.37 -22.26
C MET A 110 16.49 -2.15 -21.43
N ASP A 111 17.65 -1.57 -21.69
CA ASP A 111 18.14 -0.41 -20.92
C ASP A 111 17.26 0.81 -21.15
N SER A 112 16.90 1.08 -22.41
CA SER A 112 15.96 2.15 -22.75
C SER A 112 14.56 1.89 -22.19
N TRP A 113 14.11 0.63 -22.24
CA TRP A 113 12.83 0.21 -21.67
C TRP A 113 12.80 0.40 -20.15
N TYR A 114 13.85 0.00 -19.41
CA TYR A 114 13.95 0.20 -17.96
C TYR A 114 13.87 1.67 -17.61
N LYS A 115 14.65 2.52 -18.24
CA LYS A 115 14.64 3.97 -18.01
C LYS A 115 13.24 4.55 -18.19
N THR A 116 12.63 4.30 -19.34
CA THR A 116 11.27 4.80 -19.64
C THR A 116 10.23 4.29 -18.64
N THR A 117 10.33 3.03 -18.24
CA THR A 117 9.42 2.39 -17.29
C THR A 117 9.58 2.97 -15.89
N LEU A 118 10.82 3.17 -15.44
CA LEU A 118 11.11 3.78 -14.14
C LEU A 118 10.53 5.20 -14.04
N TYR A 119 10.71 6.04 -15.08
CA TYR A 119 10.07 7.36 -15.12
C TYR A 119 8.55 7.28 -14.96
N LYS A 120 7.89 6.38 -15.68
CA LYS A 120 6.43 6.19 -15.59
C LYS A 120 6.00 5.75 -14.18
N LEU A 121 6.70 4.80 -13.58
CA LEU A 121 6.40 4.31 -12.24
C LEU A 121 6.62 5.37 -11.17
N ILE A 122 7.67 6.18 -11.27
CA ILE A 122 7.95 7.29 -10.36
C ILE A 122 6.80 8.31 -10.40
N GLU A 123 6.29 8.68 -11.57
CA GLU A 123 5.15 9.60 -11.70
C GLU A 123 3.87 9.04 -11.08
N VAL A 124 3.60 7.74 -11.25
CA VAL A 124 2.48 7.09 -10.55
C VAL A 124 2.71 7.08 -9.04
N CYS A 125 3.95 6.78 -8.57
CA CYS A 125 4.31 6.83 -7.15
C CYS A 125 4.09 8.22 -6.54
N LYS A 126 4.51 9.30 -7.22
CA LYS A 126 4.23 10.68 -6.80
C LYS A 126 2.74 10.92 -6.59
N THR A 127 1.93 10.47 -7.53
CA THR A 127 0.48 10.66 -7.49
C THR A 127 -0.19 9.87 -6.36
N VAL A 128 0.16 8.59 -6.16
CA VAL A 128 -0.43 7.79 -5.07
C VAL A 128 0.03 8.24 -3.70
N SER A 129 1.25 8.76 -3.58
CA SER A 129 1.82 9.27 -2.32
C SER A 129 1.30 10.65 -1.93
N SER A 130 0.83 11.46 -2.88
CA SER A 130 0.46 12.87 -2.67
C SER A 130 -0.65 13.10 -1.64
N LYS A 131 -1.51 12.11 -1.41
CA LYS A 131 -2.61 12.19 -0.43
C LYS A 131 -2.17 11.89 1.02
N TYR A 132 -0.93 11.49 1.24
CA TYR A 132 -0.42 11.10 2.55
C TYR A 132 0.58 12.10 3.13
N THR A 133 0.78 12.06 4.45
CA THR A 133 1.91 12.75 5.08
C THR A 133 3.23 12.09 4.68
N ARG A 134 4.31 12.88 4.65
CA ARG A 134 5.66 12.35 4.40
C ARG A 134 6.02 11.21 5.35
N SER A 135 5.65 11.33 6.63
CA SER A 135 5.87 10.29 7.65
C SER A 135 5.19 8.97 7.29
N LYS A 136 3.95 9.02 6.79
CA LYS A 136 3.22 7.81 6.37
C LYS A 136 3.84 7.18 5.14
N VAL A 137 4.23 7.99 4.16
CA VAL A 137 4.94 7.50 2.95
C VAL A 137 6.27 6.85 3.35
N ARG A 138 7.09 7.51 4.17
CA ARG A 138 8.38 6.99 4.63
C ARG A 138 8.27 5.63 5.32
N LYS A 139 7.23 5.42 6.15
CA LYS A 139 6.96 4.12 6.79
C LYS A 139 6.53 3.02 5.81
N ALA A 140 6.09 3.39 4.61
CA ALA A 140 5.72 2.45 3.56
C ALA A 140 6.89 2.09 2.65
N LEU A 141 7.98 2.88 2.65
CA LEU A 141 9.15 2.65 1.82
C LEU A 141 9.91 1.40 2.28
N PRO A 142 10.40 0.57 1.35
CA PRO A 142 11.32 -0.52 1.68
C PRO A 142 12.67 0.06 2.14
N GLU A 143 13.25 -0.53 3.19
CA GLU A 143 14.44 0.00 3.87
C GLU A 143 15.62 0.22 2.90
N GLU A 144 15.85 -0.73 2.00
CA GLU A 144 16.98 -0.71 1.07
C GLU A 144 16.92 0.44 0.06
N TYR A 145 15.73 0.83 -0.38
CA TYR A 145 15.51 1.86 -1.41
C TYR A 145 14.87 3.15 -0.86
N ALA A 146 14.67 3.23 0.47
CA ALA A 146 13.90 4.31 1.07
C ALA A 146 14.41 5.69 0.69
N TYR A 147 15.73 5.92 0.80
CA TYR A 147 16.35 7.21 0.47
C TYR A 147 16.13 7.57 -1.00
N VAL A 148 16.45 6.65 -1.92
CA VAL A 148 16.38 6.90 -3.37
C VAL A 148 14.93 7.18 -3.79
N ILE A 149 13.98 6.39 -3.29
CA ILE A 149 12.56 6.58 -3.63
C ILE A 149 12.06 7.89 -3.03
N GLU A 150 12.40 8.23 -1.78
CA GLU A 150 11.98 9.48 -1.15
C GLU A 150 12.44 10.70 -1.95
N GLU A 151 13.70 10.72 -2.43
CA GLU A 151 14.21 11.75 -3.30
C GLU A 151 13.40 11.84 -4.61
N LEU A 152 13.19 10.72 -5.29
CA LEU A 152 12.51 10.67 -6.57
C LEU A 152 11.04 11.10 -6.51
N ILE A 153 10.32 10.83 -5.41
CA ILE A 153 8.89 11.16 -5.29
C ILE A 153 8.62 12.52 -4.63
N THR A 154 9.56 13.07 -3.88
CA THR A 154 9.36 14.31 -3.11
C THR A 154 9.76 15.55 -3.89
N GLU A 155 10.84 15.48 -4.62
CA GLU A 155 11.40 16.60 -5.34
C GLU A 155 10.67 16.86 -6.67
N LYS A 156 10.65 18.12 -7.08
CA LYS A 156 10.17 18.55 -8.41
C LYS A 156 11.37 18.96 -9.25
N PRO A 157 11.84 18.11 -10.16
CA PRO A 157 13.07 18.35 -10.92
C PRO A 157 13.02 19.67 -11.70
N GLU A 158 11.87 20.02 -12.26
CA GLU A 158 11.67 21.20 -13.12
C GLU A 158 11.88 22.51 -12.34
N VAL A 159 11.58 22.53 -11.04
CA VAL A 159 11.66 23.73 -10.20
C VAL A 159 13.10 24.04 -9.76
N LEU A 160 13.97 23.02 -9.68
CA LEU A 160 15.28 23.11 -9.05
C LEU A 160 16.45 22.79 -9.98
N ASN A 161 16.24 22.69 -11.29
CA ASN A 161 17.27 22.24 -12.25
C ASN A 161 17.94 20.91 -11.84
N LYS A 162 17.18 20.01 -11.21
CA LYS A 162 17.66 18.69 -10.75
C LYS A 162 17.47 17.58 -11.79
N GLU A 163 17.14 17.90 -13.03
CA GLU A 163 16.92 16.90 -14.09
C GLU A 163 18.11 15.93 -14.22
N ALA A 164 19.33 16.48 -14.29
CA ALA A 164 20.55 15.69 -14.36
C ALA A 164 20.77 14.78 -13.14
N TYR A 165 20.33 15.20 -11.96
CA TYR A 165 20.39 14.40 -10.73
C TYR A 165 19.43 13.19 -10.81
N TYR A 166 18.19 13.41 -11.25
CA TYR A 166 17.21 12.34 -11.45
C TYR A 166 17.67 11.34 -12.52
N GLU A 167 18.13 11.88 -13.64
CA GLU A 167 18.67 11.08 -14.73
C GLU A 167 19.86 10.24 -14.27
N SER A 168 20.74 10.81 -13.46
CA SER A 168 21.88 10.09 -12.87
C SER A 168 21.43 8.93 -12.00
N ILE A 169 20.41 9.09 -11.14
CA ILE A 169 19.89 8.03 -10.30
C ILE A 169 19.36 6.87 -11.17
N ILE A 170 18.54 7.19 -12.18
CA ILE A 170 17.93 6.19 -13.06
C ILE A 170 18.99 5.47 -13.89
N ASN A 171 19.94 6.22 -14.48
CA ASN A 171 21.03 5.64 -15.26
C ASN A 171 21.89 4.70 -14.41
N THR A 172 22.28 5.13 -13.20
CA THR A 172 23.06 4.30 -12.27
C THR A 172 22.29 3.04 -11.86
N THR A 173 20.97 3.13 -11.65
CA THR A 173 20.13 1.95 -11.34
C THR A 173 20.16 0.92 -12.47
N VAL A 174 20.16 1.38 -13.73
CA VAL A 174 20.27 0.49 -14.90
C VAL A 174 21.68 -0.07 -15.06
N GLU A 175 22.71 0.78 -14.93
CA GLU A 175 24.13 0.39 -15.04
C GLU A 175 24.54 -0.64 -13.98
N LEU A 176 24.00 -0.55 -12.77
CA LEU A 176 24.23 -1.53 -11.70
C LEU A 176 23.43 -2.83 -11.87
N GLY A 177 22.56 -2.93 -12.87
CA GLY A 177 21.71 -4.10 -13.09
C GLY A 177 20.61 -4.31 -12.07
N THR A 178 20.23 -3.26 -11.30
CA THR A 178 19.21 -3.31 -10.25
C THR A 178 17.84 -2.81 -10.71
N ALA A 179 17.69 -2.45 -11.97
CA ALA A 179 16.45 -1.86 -12.52
C ALA A 179 15.23 -2.76 -12.37
N GLU A 180 15.38 -4.08 -12.52
CA GLU A 180 14.26 -5.02 -12.34
C GLU A 180 13.73 -5.03 -10.93
N GLU A 181 14.61 -5.15 -9.95
CA GLU A 181 14.21 -5.13 -8.55
C GLU A 181 13.60 -3.77 -8.16
N PHE A 182 14.15 -2.70 -8.69
CA PHE A 182 13.61 -1.36 -8.44
C PHE A 182 12.20 -1.17 -9.04
N ILE A 183 11.92 -1.74 -10.23
CA ILE A 183 10.57 -1.79 -10.83
C ILE A 183 9.61 -2.59 -9.94
N VAL A 184 10.03 -3.73 -9.40
CA VAL A 184 9.22 -4.53 -8.47
C VAL A 184 8.89 -3.73 -7.24
N VAL A 185 9.88 -3.12 -6.62
CA VAL A 185 9.73 -2.29 -5.40
C VAL A 185 8.78 -1.12 -5.62
N LEU A 186 8.93 -0.38 -6.72
CA LEU A 186 8.02 0.73 -7.06
C LEU A 186 6.59 0.23 -7.33
N SER A 187 6.43 -0.91 -7.99
CA SER A 187 5.13 -1.52 -8.28
C SER A 187 4.41 -1.94 -6.99
N GLU A 188 5.11 -2.58 -6.06
CA GLU A 188 4.58 -2.96 -4.75
C GLU A 188 4.23 -1.74 -3.90
N LEU A 189 5.05 -0.69 -3.93
CA LEU A 189 4.78 0.57 -3.27
C LEU A 189 3.51 1.24 -3.81
N ILE A 190 3.34 1.26 -5.15
CA ILE A 190 2.12 1.78 -5.78
C ILE A 190 0.89 1.00 -5.31
N GLN A 191 0.95 -0.34 -5.31
CA GLN A 191 -0.15 -1.19 -4.82
C GLN A 191 -0.48 -0.86 -3.35
N ARG A 192 0.53 -0.74 -2.50
CA ARG A 192 0.39 -0.44 -1.08
C ARG A 192 -0.23 0.95 -0.82
N LEU A 193 0.17 1.97 -1.58
CA LEU A 193 -0.30 3.35 -1.41
C LEU A 193 -1.61 3.63 -2.17
N ALA A 194 -1.99 2.79 -3.13
CA ALA A 194 -3.25 2.96 -3.86
C ALA A 194 -4.47 2.73 -2.96
N VAL A 195 -4.38 1.76 -2.04
CA VAL A 195 -5.42 1.44 -1.05
C VAL A 195 -4.88 1.71 0.34
N ASP A 196 -5.62 2.50 1.11
CA ASP A 196 -5.23 2.92 2.46
C ASP A 196 -5.64 1.89 3.51
N HIS A 197 -6.86 1.38 3.38
CA HIS A 197 -7.43 0.41 4.30
C HIS A 197 -8.28 -0.63 3.57
N LEU A 198 -8.17 -1.89 3.98
CA LEU A 198 -8.94 -3.00 3.44
C LEU A 198 -9.96 -3.47 4.47
N HIS A 199 -11.22 -3.57 4.05
CA HIS A 199 -12.30 -4.17 4.82
C HIS A 199 -12.71 -5.50 4.18
N VAL A 200 -12.52 -6.61 4.87
CA VAL A 200 -12.99 -7.92 4.45
C VAL A 200 -14.27 -8.23 5.20
N LEU A 201 -15.37 -8.36 4.47
CA LEU A 201 -16.72 -8.50 5.01
C LEU A 201 -17.14 -9.97 5.25
N GLY A 202 -16.16 -10.85 5.40
CA GLY A 202 -16.37 -12.27 5.68
C GLY A 202 -16.48 -13.15 4.44
N ASP A 203 -16.92 -14.38 4.70
CA ASP A 203 -17.01 -15.49 3.73
C ASP A 203 -15.66 -15.77 3.05
N ILE A 204 -14.62 -15.87 3.88
CA ILE A 204 -13.26 -16.21 3.45
C ILE A 204 -13.17 -17.71 3.18
N TYR A 205 -13.80 -18.52 4.03
CA TYR A 205 -13.82 -19.96 3.95
C TYR A 205 -14.98 -20.46 3.07
N ASP A 206 -14.98 -21.77 2.79
CA ASP A 206 -15.91 -22.45 1.92
C ASP A 206 -15.54 -22.37 0.43
N ARG A 207 -15.90 -23.40 -0.34
CA ARG A 207 -15.75 -23.63 -1.79
C ARG A 207 -14.31 -23.78 -2.29
N GLY A 208 -13.51 -22.72 -2.38
CA GLY A 208 -12.15 -22.77 -2.92
C GLY A 208 -11.15 -23.42 -1.96
N ALA A 209 -10.01 -23.86 -2.50
CA ALA A 209 -8.98 -24.58 -1.73
C ALA A 209 -7.97 -23.64 -1.02
N GLY A 210 -8.04 -22.32 -1.25
CA GLY A 210 -7.04 -21.36 -0.86
C GLY A 210 -7.32 -20.46 0.35
N PRO A 211 -8.24 -20.76 1.31
CA PRO A 211 -8.51 -19.83 2.41
C PRO A 211 -7.29 -19.59 3.30
N HIS A 212 -6.43 -20.59 3.50
CA HIS A 212 -5.17 -20.43 4.24
C HIS A 212 -4.21 -19.46 3.56
N LEU A 213 -4.10 -19.47 2.24
CA LEU A 213 -3.28 -18.52 1.46
C LEU A 213 -3.86 -17.10 1.55
N ILE A 214 -5.19 -16.99 1.55
CA ILE A 214 -5.90 -15.72 1.75
C ILE A 214 -5.58 -15.16 3.13
N MET A 215 -5.71 -15.98 4.19
CA MET A 215 -5.39 -15.55 5.55
C MET A 215 -3.93 -15.14 5.70
N ASP A 216 -2.98 -15.90 5.15
CA ASP A 216 -1.57 -15.53 5.14
C ASP A 216 -1.31 -14.18 4.45
N ARG A 217 -2.04 -13.90 3.37
CA ARG A 217 -1.96 -12.63 2.66
C ARG A 217 -2.55 -11.49 3.48
N LEU A 218 -3.69 -11.71 4.13
CA LEU A 218 -4.36 -10.74 4.99
C LEU A 218 -3.53 -10.41 6.24
N CYS A 219 -2.92 -11.38 6.89
CA CYS A 219 -2.04 -11.18 8.05
C CYS A 219 -0.83 -10.28 7.75
N ARG A 220 -0.42 -10.19 6.49
CA ARG A 220 0.68 -9.34 6.03
C ARG A 220 0.20 -8.01 5.45
N TYR A 221 -1.11 -7.79 5.40
CA TYR A 221 -1.65 -6.56 4.82
C TYR A 221 -1.42 -5.38 5.77
N HIS A 222 -1.12 -4.20 5.22
CA HIS A 222 -0.66 -3.05 5.99
C HIS A 222 -1.72 -2.35 6.85
N SER A 223 -3.01 -2.51 6.52
CA SER A 223 -4.12 -1.93 7.29
C SER A 223 -5.40 -2.67 6.93
N LEU A 224 -6.01 -3.37 7.89
CA LEU A 224 -7.05 -4.36 7.64
C LEU A 224 -8.05 -4.45 8.78
N ASP A 225 -9.33 -4.52 8.42
CA ASP A 225 -10.42 -5.02 9.26
C ASP A 225 -11.03 -6.27 8.64
N ILE A 226 -11.32 -7.28 9.48
CA ILE A 226 -11.99 -8.51 9.06
C ILE A 226 -13.26 -8.66 9.89
N GLN A 227 -14.38 -8.90 9.20
CA GLN A 227 -15.63 -9.34 9.79
C GLN A 227 -15.85 -10.81 9.50
N TRP A 228 -16.63 -11.49 10.32
CA TRP A 228 -17.00 -12.87 10.15
C TRP A 228 -18.24 -12.97 9.24
N GLY A 229 -18.14 -13.76 8.16
CA GLY A 229 -19.30 -14.20 7.41
C GLY A 229 -19.95 -15.42 8.03
N ASN A 230 -21.13 -15.81 7.54
CA ASN A 230 -21.84 -16.99 8.01
C ASN A 230 -21.06 -18.29 7.71
N HIS A 231 -20.38 -18.38 6.58
CA HIS A 231 -19.54 -19.52 6.23
C HIS A 231 -18.32 -19.65 7.13
N ASP A 232 -17.71 -18.55 7.55
CA ASP A 232 -16.58 -18.53 8.47
C ASP A 232 -16.97 -19.06 9.85
N ILE A 233 -18.14 -18.65 10.37
CA ILE A 233 -18.68 -19.10 11.66
C ILE A 233 -18.94 -20.60 11.62
N ILE A 234 -19.56 -21.11 10.55
CA ILE A 234 -19.87 -22.54 10.40
C ILE A 234 -18.57 -23.34 10.33
N SER A 235 -17.58 -22.90 9.57
CA SER A 235 -16.30 -23.58 9.42
C SER A 235 -15.54 -23.69 10.75
N VAL A 236 -15.50 -22.63 11.56
CA VAL A 236 -14.88 -22.63 12.89
C VAL A 236 -15.64 -23.54 13.86
N SER A 237 -16.97 -23.48 13.88
CA SER A 237 -17.80 -24.34 14.73
C SER A 237 -17.59 -25.81 14.43
N TYR A 238 -17.52 -26.20 13.16
CA TYR A 238 -17.28 -27.57 12.73
C TYR A 238 -15.90 -28.10 13.15
N THR A 239 -14.84 -27.27 13.01
CA THR A 239 -13.49 -27.66 13.44
C THR A 239 -13.39 -27.84 14.95
N HIS A 240 -14.05 -27.00 15.74
CA HIS A 240 -14.13 -27.15 17.20
C HIS A 240 -14.89 -28.39 17.63
N LEU A 241 -16.02 -28.71 17.00
CA LEU A 241 -16.81 -29.92 17.30
C LEU A 241 -15.99 -31.17 17.01
N ARG A 242 -15.29 -31.26 15.89
CA ARG A 242 -14.42 -32.40 15.57
C ARG A 242 -13.23 -32.57 16.51
N ALA A 243 -12.64 -31.49 16.99
CA ALA A 243 -11.54 -31.52 17.96
C ALA A 243 -12.00 -32.14 19.30
N HIS A 244 -13.25 -31.93 19.69
CA HIS A 244 -13.86 -32.59 20.87
C HIS A 244 -14.20 -34.07 20.66
N GLU A 245 -14.63 -34.45 19.45
CA GLU A 245 -14.94 -35.86 19.15
C GLU A 245 -13.67 -36.75 19.12
N THR A 246 -12.55 -36.24 18.62
CA THR A 246 -11.27 -36.96 18.61
C THR A 246 -10.67 -37.15 20.01
N SER A 247 -11.00 -36.28 20.97
CA SER A 247 -10.56 -36.41 22.37
C SER A 247 -11.40 -37.44 23.16
N ALA A 248 -12.55 -37.84 22.68
CA ALA A 248 -13.45 -38.81 23.35
C ALA A 248 -13.17 -40.25 22.93
N HIS A 249 -12.27 -40.53 22.00
CA HIS A 249 -11.90 -41.84 21.48
C HIS A 249 -10.44 -42.26 21.76
N LEU A 250 -9.76 -41.56 22.67
CA LEU A 250 -8.47 -41.92 23.24
C LEU A 250 -8.61 -42.18 24.74
#